data_eac7b829f8e4c618e58dd1af7e0e093e
#
_entry.id   eac7b829f8e4c618e58dd1af7e0e093e
#
_cell.length_a   1.000
_cell.length_b   1.000
_cell.length_c   1.000
_cell.angle_alpha   90.00
_cell.angle_beta   90.00
_cell.angle_gamma   90.00
#
_symmetry.space_group_name_H-M   'P 1'
#
loop_
_entity.id
_entity.type
_entity.pdbx_description
1 polymer ?
#
loop_
_entity_poly.entity_id
_entity_poly.type
_entity_poly.pdbx_seq_one_letter_code
_entity_poly.pdbx_strand_id
1 'polypeptide(L)'
;MCTDTPCSGSTGSGPTPSRRALLGAALAAPVAPLVLSAPPTWAGIERPRLLVFSRTTGFRHMSIETAVATITDLGAAHGFDVDATEDPTAFTHRGLDAYDAIAFVNTTGDVLEGAQRTALKRFVRRGGGWAGVHSAADTEYSNPFYTRLLAGGRFLAHPLEQPGLMVTESATHRSTRHLPEQWLIPIEEFYSFTSSVRGRSRVLLSIDESSYLQDPNTSNPPTGPENPFPTYPGVSGVMGDHPMAWTHRVGRGRSWYTALGHEITMYYDDRFTQHLLGGLVTVLKHGRKHRSRSYLTLSVEGRPRR
;
A
#
# COMPACT_ATOMS: atom_id res chain seq x y z
N MET A 1 53.92 -17.82 32.41
CA MET A 1 54.68 -17.08 33.42
C MET A 1 53.72 -16.01 33.93
N CYS A 2 53.02 -16.26 35.02
CA CYS A 2 53.31 -15.89 36.40
C CYS A 2 53.60 -14.41 36.54
N THR A 3 52.88 -13.59 37.30
CA THR A 3 52.66 -13.59 38.78
C THR A 3 51.58 -12.56 39.07
N ASP A 4 50.48 -12.80 39.81
CA ASP A 4 50.35 -12.74 41.29
C ASP A 4 51.03 -11.50 41.93
N THR A 5 50.38 -10.68 42.73
CA THR A 5 49.72 -10.82 44.00
C THR A 5 49.38 -9.42 44.64
N PRO A 6 48.74 -9.36 45.79
CA PRO A 6 47.79 -8.31 46.17
C PRO A 6 48.35 -7.35 47.26
N CYS A 7 47.60 -6.31 47.65
CA CYS A 7 47.81 -5.55 48.89
C CYS A 7 46.47 -5.17 49.54
N SER A 8 46.21 -5.83 50.65
CA SER A 8 45.77 -5.43 52.00
C SER A 8 45.64 -3.90 52.23
N GLY A 9 44.55 -3.34 52.76
CA GLY A 9 43.98 -3.55 54.05
C GLY A 9 44.18 -2.30 54.91
N SER A 10 43.12 -1.57 55.27
CA SER A 10 43.15 -0.84 56.54
C SER A 10 41.75 -0.60 57.09
N THR A 11 41.53 -1.10 58.24
CA THR A 11 40.41 -0.92 59.18
C THR A 11 40.44 0.48 59.76
N GLY A 12 39.29 1.19 59.74
CA GLY A 12 39.07 2.43 60.46
C GLY A 12 37.70 2.38 61.15
N SER A 13 37.72 2.07 62.43
CA SER A 13 36.62 2.17 63.39
C SER A 13 36.40 3.62 63.83
N GLY A 14 35.17 4.11 63.72
CA GLY A 14 34.77 5.40 64.31
C GLY A 14 33.25 5.44 64.58
N PRO A 15 32.74 6.27 65.45
CA PRO A 15 31.80 5.88 66.50
C PRO A 15 30.34 6.04 66.13
N THR A 16 29.49 5.25 66.80
CA THR A 16 28.02 5.30 66.78
C THR A 16 27.49 6.60 67.41
N PRO A 17 26.52 7.31 66.77
CA PRO A 17 25.67 8.22 67.48
C PRO A 17 24.28 7.63 67.78
N SER A 18 23.82 8.00 68.94
CA SER A 18 22.64 7.65 69.70
C SER A 18 21.30 7.79 68.92
N ARG A 19 20.40 6.88 69.27
CA ARG A 19 18.96 6.90 68.94
C ARG A 19 18.31 8.16 69.58
N ARG A 20 17.80 9.09 68.76
CA ARG A 20 16.74 9.99 69.13
C ARG A 20 15.51 9.63 68.30
N ALA A 21 14.48 9.15 68.99
CA ALA A 21 13.17 8.90 68.40
C ALA A 21 12.54 10.27 68.07
N LEU A 22 12.25 10.49 66.82
CA LEU A 22 11.34 11.55 66.37
C LEU A 22 10.05 10.89 65.92
N LEU A 23 9.00 11.07 66.71
CA LEU A 23 7.62 10.80 66.32
C LEU A 23 7.25 11.75 65.17
N GLY A 24 7.24 11.25 63.95
CA GLY A 24 6.69 11.95 62.79
C GLY A 24 5.25 11.53 62.57
N ALA A 25 4.32 12.46 62.73
CA ALA A 25 2.92 12.26 62.41
C ALA A 25 2.77 12.00 60.90
N ALA A 26 2.29 10.83 60.51
CA ALA A 26 1.95 10.48 59.13
C ALA A 26 0.62 11.19 58.77
N LEU A 27 0.70 12.26 57.98
CA LEU A 27 -0.45 12.81 57.27
C LEU A 27 -0.81 11.89 56.13
N ALA A 28 -1.88 11.11 56.32
CA ALA A 28 -2.49 10.36 55.23
C ALA A 28 -3.14 11.29 54.22
N ALA A 29 -2.49 11.51 53.08
CA ALA A 29 -3.12 12.18 51.97
C ALA A 29 -4.19 11.23 51.33
N PRO A 30 -5.39 11.73 51.01
CA PRO A 30 -6.39 10.94 50.35
C PRO A 30 -5.91 10.60 48.92
N VAL A 31 -5.74 9.32 48.63
CA VAL A 31 -5.54 8.81 47.28
C VAL A 31 -6.85 8.97 46.54
N ALA A 32 -6.99 10.01 45.72
CA ALA A 32 -8.11 10.11 44.81
C ALA A 32 -8.04 8.96 43.78
N PRO A 33 -9.16 8.25 43.51
CA PRO A 33 -9.16 7.21 42.50
C PRO A 33 -8.85 7.85 41.14
N LEU A 34 -7.81 7.34 40.49
CA LEU A 34 -7.52 7.65 39.10
C LEU A 34 -8.69 7.09 38.29
N VAL A 35 -9.62 7.96 37.89
CA VAL A 35 -10.63 7.62 36.91
C VAL A 35 -9.88 7.44 35.58
N LEU A 36 -9.52 6.21 35.25
CA LEU A 36 -9.11 5.83 33.91
C LEU A 36 -10.27 6.16 32.98
N SER A 37 -10.19 7.33 32.36
CA SER A 37 -11.10 7.68 31.25
C SER A 37 -10.97 6.59 30.21
N ALA A 38 -12.03 5.80 30.01
CA ALA A 38 -12.09 4.86 28.89
C ALA A 38 -11.78 5.65 27.60
N PRO A 39 -10.97 5.10 26.70
CA PRO A 39 -10.72 5.75 25.42
C PRO A 39 -12.08 6.05 24.76
N PRO A 40 -12.23 7.19 24.07
CA PRO A 40 -13.49 7.54 23.43
C PRO A 40 -13.91 6.38 22.53
N THR A 41 -14.99 5.73 22.87
CA THR A 41 -15.63 4.73 22.03
C THR A 41 -16.09 5.47 20.77
N TRP A 42 -15.46 5.16 19.64
CA TRP A 42 -15.87 5.64 18.31
C TRP A 42 -17.18 4.96 17.88
N ALA A 43 -18.09 4.78 18.81
CA ALA A 43 -19.40 4.22 18.57
C ALA A 43 -20.17 5.15 17.62
N GLY A 44 -20.27 4.74 16.34
CA GLY A 44 -21.05 5.42 15.32
C GLY A 44 -20.31 5.86 14.05
N ILE A 45 -18.99 5.73 13.96
CA ILE A 45 -18.28 5.99 12.69
C ILE A 45 -17.92 4.64 12.05
N GLU A 46 -18.68 4.22 11.03
CA GLU A 46 -18.30 3.05 10.24
C GLU A 46 -16.86 3.18 9.73
N ARG A 47 -16.08 2.12 9.92
CA ARG A 47 -14.71 2.06 9.36
C ARG A 47 -14.78 2.05 7.84
N PRO A 48 -13.82 2.71 7.14
CA PRO A 48 -13.72 2.54 5.70
C PRO A 48 -13.50 1.07 5.34
N ARG A 49 -14.09 0.60 4.24
CA ARG A 49 -13.96 -0.79 3.80
C ARG A 49 -13.24 -0.88 2.47
N LEU A 50 -12.23 -1.75 2.40
CA LEU A 50 -11.42 -2.06 1.23
C LEU A 50 -11.72 -3.49 0.76
N LEU A 51 -12.07 -3.65 -0.51
CA LEU A 51 -12.03 -4.96 -1.17
C LEU A 51 -10.65 -5.16 -1.79
N VAL A 52 -9.93 -6.19 -1.37
CA VAL A 52 -8.68 -6.65 -2.00
C VAL A 52 -9.01 -7.79 -2.96
N PHE A 53 -8.64 -7.62 -4.22
CA PHE A 53 -8.88 -8.58 -5.29
C PHE A 53 -7.53 -9.01 -5.89
N SER A 54 -7.25 -10.33 -5.87
CA SER A 54 -5.95 -10.89 -6.26
C SER A 54 -6.04 -12.06 -7.24
N ARG A 55 -7.18 -12.18 -7.95
CA ARG A 55 -7.37 -13.21 -8.97
C ARG A 55 -6.36 -13.06 -10.10
N THR A 56 -5.84 -14.19 -10.57
CA THR A 56 -4.99 -14.29 -11.76
C THR A 56 -5.60 -15.25 -12.79
N THR A 57 -5.51 -14.92 -14.06
CA THR A 57 -5.77 -15.82 -15.20
C THR A 57 -4.54 -15.96 -16.10
N GLY A 58 -3.48 -15.21 -15.80
CA GLY A 58 -2.12 -15.33 -16.32
C GLY A 58 -1.14 -15.77 -15.23
N PHE A 59 0.02 -15.14 -15.19
CA PHE A 59 1.06 -15.45 -14.20
C PHE A 59 0.58 -15.17 -12.76
N ARG A 60 0.84 -16.08 -11.83
CA ARG A 60 0.55 -15.89 -10.41
C ARG A 60 1.82 -15.56 -9.65
N HIS A 61 1.88 -14.33 -9.12
CA HIS A 61 3.01 -13.86 -8.34
C HIS A 61 3.04 -14.52 -6.95
N MET A 62 4.23 -14.92 -6.52
CA MET A 62 4.43 -15.52 -5.19
C MET A 62 4.19 -14.55 -4.03
N SER A 63 4.24 -13.25 -4.30
CA SER A 63 4.01 -12.20 -3.30
C SER A 63 2.53 -11.94 -2.99
N ILE A 64 1.56 -12.56 -3.67
CA ILE A 64 0.11 -12.31 -3.48
C ILE A 64 -0.29 -12.53 -2.02
N GLU A 65 0.05 -13.68 -1.45
CA GLU A 65 -0.33 -14.04 -0.08
C GLU A 65 0.25 -13.07 0.95
N THR A 66 1.53 -12.70 0.77
CA THR A 66 2.21 -11.72 1.65
C THR A 66 1.61 -10.33 1.48
N ALA A 67 1.30 -9.92 0.25
CA ALA A 67 0.66 -8.64 -0.03
C ALA A 67 -0.71 -8.52 0.63
N VAL A 68 -1.55 -9.56 0.51
CA VAL A 68 -2.88 -9.61 1.12
C VAL A 68 -2.78 -9.56 2.65
N ALA A 69 -1.87 -10.35 3.24
CA ALA A 69 -1.63 -10.33 4.68
C ALA A 69 -1.19 -8.94 5.15
N THR A 70 -0.18 -8.34 4.50
CA THR A 70 0.30 -6.99 4.82
C THR A 70 -0.81 -5.94 4.74
N ILE A 71 -1.64 -5.96 3.69
CA ILE A 71 -2.76 -5.01 3.55
C ILE A 71 -3.80 -5.22 4.66
N THR A 72 -4.04 -6.46 5.07
CA THR A 72 -4.96 -6.78 6.16
C THR A 72 -4.45 -6.24 7.50
N ASP A 73 -3.16 -6.44 7.79
CA ASP A 73 -2.50 -5.92 8.99
C ASP A 73 -2.48 -4.38 9.01
N LEU A 74 -2.20 -3.75 7.87
CA LEU A 74 -2.30 -2.30 7.70
C LEU A 74 -3.74 -1.81 7.97
N GLY A 75 -4.77 -2.54 7.52
CA GLY A 75 -6.17 -2.25 7.82
C GLY A 75 -6.46 -2.27 9.31
N ALA A 76 -6.05 -3.34 9.98
CA ALA A 76 -6.22 -3.49 11.42
C ALA A 76 -5.52 -2.37 12.20
N ALA A 77 -4.27 -2.05 11.86
CA ALA A 77 -3.46 -1.04 12.53
C ALA A 77 -3.93 0.41 12.26
N HIS A 78 -4.51 0.68 11.09
CA HIS A 78 -4.81 2.05 10.64
C HIS A 78 -6.30 2.35 10.48
N GLY A 79 -7.18 1.48 10.95
CA GLY A 79 -8.60 1.77 11.13
C GLY A 79 -9.44 1.68 9.85
N PHE A 80 -9.17 0.73 8.98
CA PHE A 80 -10.06 0.33 7.89
C PHE A 80 -10.22 -1.19 7.85
N ASP A 81 -11.37 -1.65 7.35
CA ASP A 81 -11.68 -3.08 7.23
C ASP A 81 -11.27 -3.58 5.85
N VAL A 82 -10.77 -4.81 5.79
CA VAL A 82 -10.28 -5.45 4.56
C VAL A 82 -11.01 -6.77 4.35
N ASP A 83 -11.64 -6.90 3.18
CA ASP A 83 -12.15 -8.18 2.68
C ASP A 83 -11.29 -8.58 1.48
N ALA A 84 -10.67 -9.75 1.53
CA ALA A 84 -9.84 -10.28 0.43
C ALA A 84 -10.59 -11.40 -0.31
N THR A 85 -10.49 -11.39 -1.65
CA THR A 85 -11.13 -12.41 -2.48
C THR A 85 -10.40 -12.56 -3.83
N GLU A 86 -10.51 -13.76 -4.40
CA GLU A 86 -10.19 -14.04 -5.81
C GLU A 86 -11.47 -14.32 -6.62
N ASP A 87 -12.64 -14.33 -5.95
CA ASP A 87 -13.91 -14.60 -6.59
C ASP A 87 -14.46 -13.37 -7.32
N PRO A 88 -14.54 -13.38 -8.66
CA PRO A 88 -15.04 -12.26 -9.43
C PRO A 88 -16.55 -12.03 -9.24
N THR A 89 -17.30 -12.97 -8.64
CA THR A 89 -18.74 -12.79 -8.36
C THR A 89 -19.00 -11.71 -7.31
N ALA A 90 -17.99 -11.30 -6.54
CA ALA A 90 -18.04 -10.12 -5.68
C ALA A 90 -18.32 -8.82 -6.46
N PHE A 91 -17.97 -8.78 -7.76
CA PHE A 91 -18.14 -7.61 -8.62
C PHE A 91 -19.56 -7.49 -9.16
N THR A 92 -20.50 -7.25 -8.26
CA THR A 92 -21.86 -6.83 -8.59
C THR A 92 -22.10 -5.39 -8.17
N HIS A 93 -23.14 -4.74 -8.72
CA HIS A 93 -23.48 -3.38 -8.32
C HIS A 93 -23.75 -3.28 -6.81
N ARG A 94 -24.47 -4.27 -6.26
CA ARG A 94 -24.86 -4.31 -4.85
C ARG A 94 -23.65 -4.71 -3.96
N GLY A 95 -22.85 -5.67 -4.41
CA GLY A 95 -21.68 -6.14 -3.67
C GLY A 95 -20.65 -5.02 -3.47
N LEU A 96 -20.36 -4.27 -4.54
CA LEU A 96 -19.39 -3.19 -4.48
C LEU A 96 -19.88 -1.95 -3.70
N ASP A 97 -21.18 -1.74 -3.55
CA ASP A 97 -21.72 -0.61 -2.77
C ASP A 97 -21.34 -0.70 -1.26
N ALA A 98 -20.88 -1.89 -0.78
CA ALA A 98 -20.39 -2.08 0.58
C ALA A 98 -19.00 -1.49 0.84
N TYR A 99 -18.25 -1.14 -0.21
CA TYR A 99 -16.85 -0.73 -0.12
C TYR A 99 -16.65 0.75 -0.44
N ASP A 100 -15.59 1.32 0.12
CA ASP A 100 -15.12 2.68 -0.20
C ASP A 100 -14.05 2.65 -1.30
N ALA A 101 -13.27 1.57 -1.37
CA ALA A 101 -12.25 1.36 -2.39
C ALA A 101 -12.08 -0.13 -2.74
N ILE A 102 -11.47 -0.38 -3.89
CA ILE A 102 -11.06 -1.70 -4.36
C ILE A 102 -9.57 -1.64 -4.68
N ALA A 103 -8.80 -2.62 -4.21
CA ALA A 103 -7.39 -2.80 -4.57
C ALA A 103 -7.25 -4.06 -5.44
N PHE A 104 -6.68 -3.90 -6.63
CA PHE A 104 -6.20 -5.00 -7.47
C PHE A 104 -4.75 -5.24 -7.09
N VAL A 105 -4.46 -6.41 -6.53
CA VAL A 105 -3.16 -6.75 -5.96
C VAL A 105 -2.58 -7.92 -6.72
N ASN A 106 -1.55 -7.65 -7.50
CA ASN A 106 -0.81 -8.63 -8.31
C ASN A 106 -1.75 -9.50 -9.19
N THR A 107 -2.83 -8.90 -9.68
CA THR A 107 -3.75 -9.53 -10.65
C THR A 107 -3.10 -9.61 -12.03
N THR A 108 -3.42 -10.64 -12.82
CA THR A 108 -2.93 -10.79 -14.20
C THR A 108 -3.99 -11.36 -15.13
N GLY A 109 -3.98 -10.94 -16.39
CA GLY A 109 -4.88 -11.39 -17.42
C GLY A 109 -6.31 -10.83 -17.31
N ASP A 110 -7.26 -11.37 -18.03
CA ASP A 110 -8.66 -10.96 -18.00
C ASP A 110 -9.37 -11.64 -16.82
N VAL A 111 -9.55 -10.93 -15.72
CA VAL A 111 -10.05 -11.46 -14.44
C VAL A 111 -11.54 -11.17 -14.19
N LEU A 112 -12.15 -10.29 -15.00
CA LEU A 112 -13.55 -9.89 -14.90
C LEU A 112 -14.29 -10.13 -16.23
N GLU A 113 -15.58 -10.43 -16.14
CA GLU A 113 -16.47 -10.54 -17.28
C GLU A 113 -17.35 -9.30 -17.45
N GLY A 114 -18.16 -9.25 -18.52
CA GLY A 114 -18.91 -8.07 -18.95
C GLY A 114 -19.70 -7.36 -17.85
N ALA A 115 -20.51 -8.12 -17.07
CA ALA A 115 -21.30 -7.56 -15.99
C ALA A 115 -20.42 -7.04 -14.83
N GLN A 116 -19.36 -7.76 -14.50
CA GLN A 116 -18.39 -7.43 -13.45
C GLN A 116 -17.57 -6.19 -13.84
N ARG A 117 -17.12 -6.10 -15.10
CA ARG A 117 -16.48 -4.89 -15.66
C ARG A 117 -17.41 -3.68 -15.59
N THR A 118 -18.71 -3.88 -15.86
CA THR A 118 -19.71 -2.83 -15.75
C THR A 118 -19.89 -2.38 -14.30
N ALA A 119 -19.90 -3.31 -13.34
CA ALA A 119 -19.99 -2.99 -11.92
C ALA A 119 -18.77 -2.19 -11.43
N LEU A 120 -17.55 -2.61 -11.77
CA LEU A 120 -16.31 -1.88 -11.48
C LEU A 120 -16.35 -0.45 -12.06
N LYS A 121 -16.71 -0.33 -13.35
CA LYS A 121 -16.83 0.98 -14.02
C LYS A 121 -17.82 1.90 -13.32
N ARG A 122 -19.01 1.38 -12.96
CA ARG A 122 -20.03 2.13 -12.22
C ARG A 122 -19.51 2.56 -10.85
N PHE A 123 -18.90 1.64 -10.09
CA PHE A 123 -18.37 1.90 -8.76
C PHE A 123 -17.38 3.08 -8.78
N VAL A 124 -16.35 3.02 -9.61
CA VAL A 124 -15.34 4.09 -9.68
C VAL A 124 -15.95 5.40 -10.21
N ARG A 125 -16.76 5.35 -11.27
CA ARG A 125 -17.38 6.58 -11.83
C ARG A 125 -18.29 7.30 -10.85
N ARG A 126 -18.91 6.59 -9.90
CA ARG A 126 -19.75 7.16 -8.83
C ARG A 126 -18.96 7.71 -7.67
N GLY A 127 -17.66 7.48 -7.61
CA GLY A 127 -16.78 8.06 -6.59
C GLY A 127 -15.98 7.05 -5.79
N GLY A 128 -16.13 5.75 -6.04
CA GLY A 128 -15.31 4.72 -5.40
C GLY A 128 -13.82 4.88 -5.71
N GLY A 129 -12.98 4.47 -4.77
CA GLY A 129 -11.53 4.44 -4.94
C GLY A 129 -11.05 3.19 -5.65
N TRP A 130 -9.98 3.30 -6.42
CA TRP A 130 -9.29 2.15 -7.02
C TRP A 130 -7.81 2.24 -6.75
N ALA A 131 -7.20 1.14 -6.30
CA ALA A 131 -5.76 0.98 -6.18
C ALA A 131 -5.29 -0.19 -7.05
N GLY A 132 -4.12 -0.06 -7.67
CA GLY A 132 -3.44 -1.13 -8.36
C GLY A 132 -2.03 -1.31 -7.83
N VAL A 133 -1.62 -2.57 -7.62
CA VAL A 133 -0.30 -2.94 -7.16
C VAL A 133 0.34 -3.86 -8.18
N HIS A 134 1.54 -3.53 -8.61
CA HIS A 134 2.41 -4.27 -9.49
C HIS A 134 1.68 -4.75 -10.76
N SER A 135 1.47 -6.04 -10.92
CA SER A 135 0.86 -6.63 -12.12
C SER A 135 -0.63 -6.30 -12.30
N ALA A 136 -1.22 -5.47 -11.43
CA ALA A 136 -2.49 -4.84 -11.79
C ALA A 136 -2.40 -4.05 -13.12
N ALA A 137 -1.22 -3.67 -13.61
CA ALA A 137 -1.02 -3.11 -14.95
C ALA A 137 -1.08 -4.16 -16.07
N ASP A 138 -0.86 -5.45 -15.75
CA ASP A 138 -0.93 -6.61 -16.64
C ASP A 138 -2.32 -7.29 -16.59
N THR A 139 -3.37 -6.53 -16.36
CA THR A 139 -4.72 -7.03 -16.10
C THR A 139 -5.74 -6.38 -17.02
N GLU A 140 -6.79 -7.13 -17.47
CA GLU A 140 -7.94 -6.60 -18.17
C GLU A 140 -7.58 -5.90 -19.51
N TYR A 141 -6.75 -6.52 -20.34
CA TYR A 141 -6.29 -5.93 -21.61
C TYR A 141 -7.44 -5.59 -22.57
N SER A 142 -8.49 -6.38 -22.57
CA SER A 142 -9.67 -6.18 -23.41
C SER A 142 -10.64 -5.10 -22.85
N ASN A 143 -10.31 -4.44 -21.73
CA ASN A 143 -11.17 -3.48 -21.05
C ASN A 143 -10.65 -2.02 -21.15
N PRO A 144 -11.18 -1.19 -22.07
CA PRO A 144 -10.71 0.19 -22.19
C PRO A 144 -10.96 1.05 -20.96
N PHE A 145 -11.92 0.70 -20.10
CA PHE A 145 -12.12 1.42 -18.85
C PHE A 145 -10.99 1.12 -17.85
N TYR A 146 -10.50 -0.11 -17.83
CA TYR A 146 -9.38 -0.48 -16.97
C TYR A 146 -8.09 0.29 -17.35
N THR A 147 -7.83 0.45 -18.65
CA THR A 147 -6.75 1.31 -19.15
C THR A 147 -6.83 2.74 -18.61
N ARG A 148 -8.06 3.28 -18.41
CA ARG A 148 -8.24 4.60 -17.76
C ARG A 148 -7.92 4.60 -16.28
N LEU A 149 -8.08 3.46 -15.58
CA LEU A 149 -7.65 3.32 -14.19
C LEU A 149 -6.14 3.44 -14.05
N LEU A 150 -5.41 3.03 -15.07
CA LEU A 150 -3.95 3.09 -15.16
C LEU A 150 -3.41 4.37 -15.84
N ALA A 151 -4.27 5.36 -16.11
CA ALA A 151 -3.90 6.55 -16.91
C ALA A 151 -3.25 6.21 -18.26
N GLY A 152 -3.50 5.01 -18.81
CA GLY A 152 -2.91 4.51 -20.04
C GLY A 152 -1.59 3.74 -19.87
N GLY A 153 -1.00 3.71 -18.68
CA GLY A 153 0.22 2.98 -18.38
C GLY A 153 -0.04 1.48 -18.23
N ARG A 154 -0.25 0.78 -19.34
CA ARG A 154 -0.41 -0.68 -19.38
C ARG A 154 0.97 -1.32 -19.37
N PHE A 155 1.09 -2.47 -18.70
CA PHE A 155 2.30 -3.28 -18.76
C PHE A 155 2.70 -3.58 -20.21
N LEU A 156 3.96 -3.46 -20.51
CA LEU A 156 4.56 -3.76 -21.81
C LEU A 156 5.59 -4.89 -21.69
N ALA A 157 6.55 -4.74 -20.79
CA ALA A 157 7.66 -5.65 -20.57
C ALA A 157 8.35 -5.36 -19.25
N HIS A 158 9.21 -6.26 -18.81
CA HIS A 158 10.15 -6.05 -17.70
C HIS A 158 11.48 -6.76 -17.97
N PRO A 159 12.61 -6.25 -17.51
CA PRO A 159 13.88 -6.98 -17.41
C PRO A 159 13.84 -7.97 -16.23
N LEU A 160 14.92 -8.73 -16.02
CA LEU A 160 15.08 -9.53 -14.79
C LEU A 160 15.02 -8.66 -13.54
N GLU A 161 14.63 -9.28 -12.42
CA GLU A 161 14.71 -8.64 -11.10
C GLU A 161 16.13 -8.19 -10.81
N GLN A 162 16.27 -6.96 -10.40
CA GLN A 162 17.56 -6.31 -10.21
C GLN A 162 17.45 -5.09 -9.29
N PRO A 163 18.58 -4.53 -8.79
CA PRO A 163 18.53 -3.26 -8.07
C PRO A 163 18.17 -2.11 -9.00
N GLY A 164 17.49 -1.09 -8.44
CA GLY A 164 17.15 0.12 -9.17
C GLY A 164 16.92 1.32 -8.25
N LEU A 165 17.20 2.52 -8.75
CA LEU A 165 17.13 3.76 -7.98
C LEU A 165 15.79 4.47 -8.27
N MET A 166 14.89 4.46 -7.31
CA MET A 166 13.64 5.21 -7.37
C MET A 166 13.87 6.68 -7.04
N VAL A 167 13.17 7.56 -7.75
CA VAL A 167 13.18 9.00 -7.53
C VAL A 167 11.81 9.45 -7.04
N THR A 168 11.78 10.17 -5.91
CA THR A 168 10.56 10.71 -5.32
C THR A 168 10.19 12.03 -6.00
N GLU A 169 9.19 12.03 -6.87
CA GLU A 169 8.74 13.25 -7.56
C GLU A 169 7.73 14.07 -6.76
N SER A 170 7.05 13.45 -5.84
CA SER A 170 6.01 14.10 -5.05
C SER A 170 6.20 13.92 -3.54
N ALA A 171 7.02 14.77 -2.93
CA ALA A 171 7.28 14.76 -1.49
C ALA A 171 6.07 15.14 -0.61
N THR A 172 4.93 15.55 -1.18
CA THR A 172 3.75 15.95 -0.41
C THR A 172 2.61 14.94 -0.45
N HIS A 173 2.69 13.90 -1.28
CA HIS A 173 1.66 12.89 -1.35
C HIS A 173 1.79 11.90 -0.17
N ARG A 174 0.66 11.35 0.31
CA ARG A 174 0.65 10.42 1.47
C ARG A 174 1.52 9.20 1.28
N SER A 175 1.57 8.68 0.06
CA SER A 175 2.34 7.48 -0.25
C SER A 175 3.84 7.74 -0.43
N THR A 176 4.28 8.99 -0.50
CA THR A 176 5.68 9.29 -0.83
C THR A 176 6.34 10.32 0.10
N ARG A 177 5.57 11.00 0.95
CA ARG A 177 6.11 12.07 1.82
C ARG A 177 7.12 11.61 2.87
N HIS A 178 7.20 10.30 3.15
CA HIS A 178 8.14 9.68 4.09
C HIS A 178 9.39 9.14 3.38
N LEU A 179 9.36 9.07 2.04
CA LEU A 179 10.46 8.57 1.25
C LEU A 179 11.56 9.63 1.11
N PRO A 180 12.83 9.23 1.04
CA PRO A 180 13.91 10.12 0.65
C PRO A 180 13.73 10.56 -0.81
N GLU A 181 14.50 11.56 -1.24
CA GLU A 181 14.53 12.01 -2.63
C GLU A 181 14.90 10.86 -3.59
N GLN A 182 15.86 10.04 -3.19
CA GLN A 182 16.25 8.83 -3.88
C GLN A 182 16.17 7.61 -2.97
N TRP A 183 15.59 6.54 -3.49
CA TRP A 183 15.41 5.29 -2.77
C TRP A 183 15.93 4.12 -3.59
N LEU A 184 17.09 3.56 -3.19
CA LEU A 184 17.61 2.34 -3.79
C LEU A 184 16.76 1.15 -3.33
N ILE A 185 16.20 0.44 -4.29
CA ILE A 185 15.55 -0.85 -4.10
C ILE A 185 16.57 -1.93 -4.49
N PRO A 186 16.87 -2.89 -3.59
CA PRO A 186 17.94 -3.86 -3.83
C PRO A 186 17.58 -4.94 -4.84
N ILE A 187 16.27 -5.26 -4.99
CA ILE A 187 15.75 -6.22 -5.95
C ILE A 187 14.27 -5.95 -6.19
N GLU A 188 13.85 -5.81 -7.44
CA GLU A 188 12.46 -5.67 -7.87
C GLU A 188 12.35 -5.89 -9.39
N GLU A 189 11.15 -6.14 -9.87
CA GLU A 189 10.81 -6.25 -11.27
C GLU A 189 10.29 -4.91 -11.78
N PHE A 190 11.10 -4.20 -12.56
CA PHE A 190 10.74 -2.85 -13.04
C PHE A 190 9.98 -2.92 -14.36
N TYR A 191 8.69 -2.57 -14.33
CA TYR A 191 7.82 -2.57 -15.50
C TYR A 191 8.05 -1.39 -16.42
N SER A 192 8.19 -1.67 -17.70
CA SER A 192 7.97 -0.69 -18.77
C SER A 192 6.51 -0.68 -19.19
N PHE A 193 6.02 0.47 -19.67
CA PHE A 193 4.61 0.68 -19.99
C PHE A 193 4.40 1.04 -21.46
N THR A 194 3.22 0.71 -21.98
CA THR A 194 2.83 0.99 -23.38
C THR A 194 2.76 2.48 -23.71
N SER A 195 2.62 3.34 -22.72
CA SER A 195 2.59 4.79 -22.88
C SER A 195 2.92 5.53 -21.59
N SER A 196 3.54 6.71 -21.70
CA SER A 196 3.73 7.59 -20.54
C SER A 196 2.38 8.00 -19.94
N VAL A 197 2.33 8.10 -18.61
CA VAL A 197 1.17 8.56 -17.85
C VAL A 197 1.20 10.07 -17.58
N ARG A 198 2.27 10.75 -17.97
CA ARG A 198 2.42 12.19 -17.78
C ARG A 198 1.33 12.98 -18.53
N GLY A 199 0.94 14.10 -17.95
CA GLY A 199 -0.17 14.91 -18.47
C GLY A 199 -1.57 14.34 -18.17
N ARG A 200 -1.65 13.03 -17.83
CA ARG A 200 -2.91 12.35 -17.47
C ARG A 200 -3.00 11.99 -15.97
N SER A 201 -1.87 11.99 -15.28
CA SER A 201 -1.77 11.67 -13.87
C SER A 201 -0.75 12.55 -13.15
N ARG A 202 -0.83 12.57 -11.82
CA ARG A 202 0.26 13.07 -10.97
C ARG A 202 1.20 11.91 -10.72
N VAL A 203 2.40 11.97 -11.24
CA VAL A 203 3.48 11.03 -10.95
C VAL A 203 3.95 11.24 -9.52
N LEU A 204 4.22 10.16 -8.83
CA LEU A 204 4.62 10.10 -7.42
C LEU A 204 6.04 9.59 -7.26
N LEU A 205 6.37 8.54 -8.01
CA LEU A 205 7.70 7.93 -8.13
C LEU A 205 8.02 7.71 -9.60
N SER A 206 9.28 7.87 -9.96
CA SER A 206 9.87 7.38 -11.20
C SER A 206 11.11 6.54 -10.88
N ILE A 207 11.66 5.84 -11.87
CA ILE A 207 12.94 5.14 -11.74
C ILE A 207 13.99 5.86 -12.59
N ASP A 208 15.21 5.96 -12.07
CA ASP A 208 16.37 6.38 -12.85
C ASP A 208 16.78 5.23 -13.77
N GLU A 209 16.53 5.37 -15.08
CA GLU A 209 16.85 4.33 -16.06
C GLU A 209 18.36 4.04 -16.16
N SER A 210 19.23 4.96 -15.75
CA SER A 210 20.67 4.72 -15.72
C SER A 210 21.12 3.78 -14.59
N SER A 211 20.23 3.50 -13.64
CA SER A 211 20.51 2.70 -12.45
C SER A 211 20.32 1.19 -12.63
N TYR A 212 19.74 0.76 -13.76
CA TYR A 212 19.44 -0.66 -14.02
C TYR A 212 19.51 -0.99 -15.52
N LEU A 213 19.48 -2.27 -15.88
CA LEU A 213 19.47 -2.74 -17.27
C LEU A 213 18.00 -2.79 -17.77
N GLN A 214 17.62 -1.85 -18.62
CA GLN A 214 16.23 -1.68 -19.06
C GLN A 214 15.77 -2.71 -20.10
N ASP A 215 16.69 -3.17 -20.96
CA ASP A 215 16.34 -4.07 -22.05
C ASP A 215 15.98 -5.47 -21.55
N PRO A 216 14.70 -5.86 -21.68
CA PRO A 216 14.25 -7.17 -21.20
C PRO A 216 14.87 -8.34 -21.98
N ASN A 217 15.41 -8.10 -23.17
CA ASN A 217 15.99 -9.15 -24.00
C ASN A 217 17.46 -9.40 -23.71
N THR A 218 18.18 -8.38 -23.20
CA THR A 218 19.59 -8.51 -22.82
C THR A 218 19.78 -8.88 -21.35
N SER A 219 18.87 -8.46 -20.48
CA SER A 219 18.90 -8.81 -19.06
C SER A 219 18.35 -10.20 -18.78
N ASN A 220 17.37 -10.66 -19.56
CA ASN A 220 16.85 -12.00 -19.45
C ASN A 220 17.80 -12.99 -20.18
N PRO A 221 18.15 -14.13 -19.56
CA PRO A 221 18.94 -15.13 -20.25
C PRO A 221 18.17 -15.65 -21.49
N PRO A 222 18.88 -16.09 -22.54
CA PRO A 222 18.23 -16.61 -23.74
C PRO A 222 17.20 -17.67 -23.41
N THR A 223 16.00 -17.57 -23.99
CA THR A 223 14.96 -18.58 -23.80
C THR A 223 15.43 -19.92 -24.33
N GLY A 224 15.39 -20.92 -23.47
CA GLY A 224 15.55 -22.32 -23.78
C GLY A 224 14.47 -23.10 -23.04
N PRO A 225 14.36 -24.43 -23.25
CA PRO A 225 13.38 -25.26 -22.53
C PRO A 225 13.53 -25.20 -21.00
N GLU A 226 14.68 -24.68 -20.51
CA GLU A 226 14.97 -24.51 -19.09
C GLU A 226 14.77 -23.08 -18.58
N ASN A 227 14.41 -22.13 -19.46
CA ASN A 227 14.21 -20.74 -19.06
C ASN A 227 12.76 -20.30 -19.27
N PRO A 228 11.97 -20.16 -18.17
CA PRO A 228 10.56 -19.78 -18.24
C PRO A 228 10.34 -18.27 -18.47
N PHE A 229 11.40 -17.45 -18.53
CA PHE A 229 11.25 -16.00 -18.64
C PHE A 229 10.77 -15.58 -20.02
N PRO A 230 9.77 -14.69 -20.12
CA PRO A 230 9.26 -14.23 -21.39
C PRO A 230 10.33 -13.40 -22.13
N THR A 231 10.39 -13.55 -23.45
CA THR A 231 11.12 -12.63 -24.31
C THR A 231 10.16 -11.61 -24.88
N TYR A 232 10.69 -10.40 -25.12
CA TYR A 232 9.93 -9.25 -25.65
C TYR A 232 10.61 -8.75 -26.92
N PRO A 233 10.58 -9.48 -28.05
CA PRO A 233 11.29 -9.11 -29.28
C PRO A 233 10.90 -7.71 -29.76
N GLY A 234 11.89 -6.85 -29.99
CA GLY A 234 11.69 -5.48 -30.45
C GLY A 234 11.27 -4.48 -29.37
N VAL A 235 11.20 -4.89 -28.11
CA VAL A 235 10.97 -3.98 -26.97
C VAL A 235 12.29 -3.66 -26.31
N SER A 236 12.62 -2.37 -26.19
CA SER A 236 13.88 -1.93 -25.54
C SER A 236 13.75 -1.77 -24.04
N GLY A 237 12.54 -1.66 -23.51
CA GLY A 237 12.31 -1.34 -22.08
C GLY A 237 12.56 0.12 -21.71
N VAL A 238 13.28 0.88 -22.53
CA VAL A 238 13.60 2.29 -22.29
C VAL A 238 12.37 3.16 -22.56
N MET A 239 11.98 3.96 -21.57
CA MET A 239 10.90 4.94 -21.69
C MET A 239 11.40 6.38 -21.71
N GLY A 240 12.65 6.65 -21.27
CA GLY A 240 13.25 7.97 -21.10
C GLY A 240 12.67 8.74 -19.91
N ASP A 241 11.36 8.83 -19.83
CA ASP A 241 10.59 9.28 -18.66
C ASP A 241 9.81 8.08 -18.12
N HIS A 242 10.20 7.58 -16.93
CA HIS A 242 9.78 6.27 -16.44
C HIS A 242 9.03 6.33 -15.11
N PRO A 243 7.73 6.73 -15.12
CA PRO A 243 6.90 6.71 -13.93
C PRO A 243 6.68 5.30 -13.38
N MET A 244 6.84 5.12 -12.06
CA MET A 244 6.62 3.85 -11.37
C MET A 244 5.46 3.89 -10.37
N ALA A 245 5.00 5.08 -9.96
CA ALA A 245 3.77 5.23 -9.19
C ALA A 245 3.07 6.54 -9.53
N TRP A 246 1.74 6.51 -9.57
CA TRP A 246 0.94 7.69 -9.92
C TRP A 246 -0.47 7.67 -9.32
N THR A 247 -1.14 8.81 -9.36
CA THR A 247 -2.55 8.97 -8.96
C THR A 247 -3.27 9.96 -9.86
N HIS A 248 -4.55 9.71 -10.13
CA HIS A 248 -5.39 10.62 -10.92
C HIS A 248 -6.88 10.42 -10.61
N ARG A 249 -7.71 11.24 -11.23
CA ARG A 249 -9.18 11.12 -11.12
C ARG A 249 -9.75 10.31 -12.29
N VAL A 250 -10.73 9.46 -12.00
CA VAL A 250 -11.47 8.71 -13.02
C VAL A 250 -12.97 8.93 -12.80
N GLY A 251 -13.55 9.84 -13.56
CA GLY A 251 -14.90 10.33 -13.27
C GLY A 251 -14.93 11.04 -11.92
N ARG A 252 -15.81 10.61 -11.01
CA ARG A 252 -15.82 11.10 -9.62
C ARG A 252 -14.91 10.31 -8.69
N GLY A 253 -14.35 9.17 -9.15
CA GLY A 253 -13.46 8.31 -8.39
C GLY A 253 -12.01 8.78 -8.42
N ARG A 254 -11.18 8.05 -7.69
CA ARG A 254 -9.74 8.25 -7.63
C ARG A 254 -9.01 6.93 -7.87
N SER A 255 -8.00 6.99 -8.73
CA SER A 255 -7.05 5.92 -8.94
C SER A 255 -5.71 6.23 -8.30
N TRP A 256 -5.06 5.22 -7.77
CA TRP A 256 -3.66 5.19 -7.37
C TRP A 256 -3.06 3.87 -7.84
N TYR A 257 -1.83 3.93 -8.33
CA TYR A 257 -1.10 2.76 -8.81
C TYR A 257 0.37 2.82 -8.38
N THR A 258 0.95 1.68 -8.09
CA THR A 258 2.39 1.46 -7.95
C THR A 258 2.82 0.22 -8.72
N ALA A 259 3.92 0.32 -9.47
CA ALA A 259 4.53 -0.80 -10.17
C ALA A 259 5.34 -1.71 -9.23
N LEU A 260 5.66 -1.24 -8.03
CA LEU A 260 6.39 -1.99 -7.02
C LEU A 260 5.50 -3.05 -6.37
N GLY A 261 6.12 -4.13 -5.85
CA GLY A 261 5.44 -5.19 -5.11
C GLY A 261 5.49 -6.57 -5.78
N HIS A 262 6.44 -6.79 -6.70
CA HIS A 262 6.76 -8.11 -7.21
C HIS A 262 7.38 -8.98 -6.12
N GLU A 263 8.43 -8.45 -5.49
CA GLU A 263 9.19 -9.17 -4.51
C GLU A 263 8.51 -9.27 -3.15
N ILE A 264 8.56 -10.46 -2.54
CA ILE A 264 8.05 -10.71 -1.17
C ILE A 264 8.77 -9.79 -0.18
N THR A 265 10.06 -9.56 -0.38
CA THR A 265 10.91 -8.74 0.49
C THR A 265 10.47 -7.27 0.55
N MET A 266 9.79 -6.77 -0.49
CA MET A 266 9.24 -5.43 -0.50
C MET A 266 8.23 -5.21 0.64
N TYR A 267 7.44 -6.22 0.96
CA TYR A 267 6.41 -6.14 2.01
C TYR A 267 6.97 -6.14 3.43
N TYR A 268 8.29 -6.33 3.60
CA TYR A 268 9.02 -6.18 4.86
C TYR A 268 9.84 -4.87 4.92
N ASP A 269 9.87 -4.06 3.84
CA ASP A 269 10.47 -2.73 3.86
C ASP A 269 9.44 -1.70 4.35
N ASP A 270 9.73 -1.02 5.45
CA ASP A 270 8.86 0.00 6.04
C ASP A 270 8.56 1.14 5.07
N ARG A 271 9.46 1.47 4.15
CA ARG A 271 9.26 2.49 3.13
C ARG A 271 8.19 2.07 2.14
N PHE A 272 8.22 0.81 1.70
CA PHE A 272 7.21 0.28 0.79
C PHE A 272 5.85 0.11 1.49
N THR A 273 5.82 -0.44 2.70
CA THR A 273 4.56 -0.63 3.44
C THR A 273 3.87 0.70 3.77
N GLN A 274 4.64 1.75 4.10
CA GLN A 274 4.11 3.10 4.25
C GLN A 274 3.67 3.73 2.91
N HIS A 275 4.39 3.44 1.80
CA HIS A 275 3.98 3.84 0.45
C HIS A 275 2.64 3.21 0.09
N LEU A 276 2.49 1.92 0.28
CA LEU A 276 1.27 1.16 0.05
C LEU A 276 0.11 1.69 0.91
N LEU A 277 0.31 1.83 2.22
CA LEU A 277 -0.66 2.42 3.14
C LEU A 277 -1.13 3.81 2.68
N GLY A 278 -0.19 4.68 2.32
CA GLY A 278 -0.49 6.03 1.84
C GLY A 278 -1.35 6.05 0.57
N GLY A 279 -1.11 5.12 -0.34
CA GLY A 279 -1.90 4.88 -1.55
C GLY A 279 -3.31 4.40 -1.22
N LEU A 280 -3.44 3.36 -0.42
CA LEU A 280 -4.72 2.80 0.02
C LEU A 280 -5.57 3.83 0.78
N VAL A 281 -4.98 4.57 1.72
CA VAL A 281 -5.68 5.63 2.46
C VAL A 281 -6.12 6.76 1.53
N THR A 282 -5.38 7.06 0.47
CA THR A 282 -5.75 8.09 -0.52
C THR A 282 -7.06 7.71 -1.24
N VAL A 283 -7.18 6.46 -1.67
CA VAL A 283 -8.38 6.00 -2.39
C VAL A 283 -9.56 5.74 -1.45
N LEU A 284 -9.33 5.19 -0.25
CA LEU A 284 -10.35 4.98 0.78
C LEU A 284 -11.02 6.28 1.23
N LYS A 285 -10.22 7.31 1.54
CA LYS A 285 -10.75 8.63 1.95
C LYS A 285 -11.57 9.29 0.85
N HIS A 286 -11.21 9.05 -0.39
CA HIS A 286 -11.94 9.57 -1.53
C HIS A 286 -13.31 8.86 -1.67
N GLY A 287 -13.32 7.54 -1.64
CA GLY A 287 -14.54 6.72 -1.73
C GLY A 287 -15.53 7.02 -0.61
N ARG A 288 -15.05 7.10 0.64
CA ARG A 288 -15.88 7.43 1.80
C ARG A 288 -16.60 8.77 1.68
N LYS A 289 -15.94 9.81 1.17
CA LYS A 289 -16.58 11.11 0.96
C LYS A 289 -17.77 11.03 0.02
N HIS A 290 -17.71 10.18 -0.99
CA HIS A 290 -18.78 9.99 -1.96
C HIS A 290 -19.91 9.10 -1.41
N ARG A 291 -19.59 8.05 -0.66
CA ARG A 291 -20.58 7.19 0.01
C ARG A 291 -21.41 8.00 1.01
N SER A 292 -20.79 8.74 1.91
CA SER A 292 -21.48 9.58 2.90
C SER A 292 -22.40 10.61 2.25
N ARG A 293 -21.99 11.24 1.15
CA ARG A 293 -22.85 12.19 0.40
C ARG A 293 -24.07 11.49 -0.23
N SER A 294 -23.90 10.28 -0.74
CA SER A 294 -25.02 9.53 -1.33
C SER A 294 -26.08 9.18 -0.29
N TYR A 295 -25.68 8.78 0.91
CA TYR A 295 -26.64 8.52 2.01
C TYR A 295 -27.38 9.77 2.44
N LEU A 296 -26.73 10.92 2.53
CA LEU A 296 -27.38 12.19 2.86
C LEU A 296 -28.42 12.59 1.81
N THR A 297 -28.13 12.38 0.52
CA THR A 297 -29.07 12.67 -0.57
C THR A 297 -30.30 11.77 -0.49
N LEU A 298 -30.12 10.47 -0.25
CA LEU A 298 -31.22 9.52 -0.11
C LEU A 298 -32.13 9.82 1.12
N SER A 299 -31.53 10.25 2.23
CA SER A 299 -32.26 10.60 3.46
C SER A 299 -33.13 11.86 3.31
N VAL A 300 -32.75 12.77 2.43
CA VAL A 300 -33.50 14.00 2.16
C VAL A 300 -34.67 13.76 1.18
N GLU A 301 -34.53 12.83 0.24
CA GLU A 301 -35.59 12.48 -0.71
C GLU A 301 -36.71 11.62 -0.10
N GLY A 302 -36.49 11.03 1.09
CA GLY A 302 -37.44 10.17 1.78
C GLY A 302 -38.50 10.90 2.63
N ARG A 303 -38.64 12.23 2.62
CA ARG A 303 -39.72 12.93 3.30
C ARG A 303 -40.95 13.04 2.40
N PRO A 304 -42.07 12.43 2.77
CA PRO A 304 -43.28 12.62 2.04
C PRO A 304 -43.72 14.11 2.15
N ARG A 305 -43.97 14.73 1.01
CA ARG A 305 -44.60 16.05 0.99
C ARG A 305 -45.99 15.88 1.58
N ARG A 306 -46.26 16.55 2.67
CA ARG A 306 -47.62 16.78 3.17
C ARG A 306 -48.26 17.91 2.38
#